data_653988b43c01035807a179e44770fa93
#
_entry.id   653988b43c01035807a179e44770fa93
#
_cell.length_a   1.000
_cell.length_b   1.000
_cell.length_c   1.000
_cell.angle_alpha   90.00
_cell.angle_beta   90.00
_cell.angle_gamma   90.00
#
_symmetry.space_group_name_H-M   'P 1'
#
loop_
_entity.id
_entity.type
_entity.pdbx_description
1 polymer ?
#
loop_
_entity_poly.entity_id
_entity_poly.type
_entity_poly.pdbx_seq_one_letter_code
_entity_poly.pdbx_strand_id
1 'polypeptide(L)'
;MDFDKDYLDFVKANAGEDPARLRLRLHGDTRPWIRYAIDNISALKKSRKFRLAEDSDLTPSVIPFEVSAQQATSARIALLHANLARNASSVLDMTFGLGMDARMMAMDPTRRILGFDLREELVAAAKVNFVGFPNVEVRLGDSVEYLRGYDGPAYDLVFIDPARRGCEGQRLYNLHDCQPDLIEILPLIQRKSCRLMAKLSPMLDVTQTLRDLPGISQLHIVEEGNECKELLAIVDFNKDTASTPEIVIDRLVKGELRRFSFSLQDERTACQAADAPRPLLGQMPEAGDCLLEPSAATMKAAPFNLLARRFPVTALHPNTHLYLLSAATGDEQRQAAEDFPGNKYVIEQALPFTSSNLKLMARSVDKADIVVRNLKGFTSDSLRKRLKIKPGGELRLYALTVASANGDTPMLLLVRPSGK
;
A
#
# COMPACT_ATOMS: atom_id res chain seq x y z
N MET A 1 13.38 28.60 -11.41
CA MET A 1 14.08 28.56 -10.09
C MET A 1 15.26 27.64 -10.18
N ASP A 2 16.44 27.96 -9.57
CA ASP A 2 17.61 27.08 -9.61
C ASP A 2 18.00 26.65 -8.20
N PHE A 3 18.18 25.35 -8.02
CA PHE A 3 18.73 24.73 -6.81
C PHE A 3 20.22 24.51 -7.00
N ASP A 4 20.96 25.60 -6.90
CA ASP A 4 22.40 25.69 -7.15
C ASP A 4 23.25 25.14 -5.98
N LYS A 5 24.56 25.32 -6.07
CA LYS A 5 25.50 24.89 -5.04
C LYS A 5 25.23 25.57 -3.69
N ASP A 6 24.87 26.85 -3.68
CA ASP A 6 24.64 27.60 -2.43
C ASP A 6 23.42 27.04 -1.69
N TYR A 7 22.37 26.65 -2.43
CA TYR A 7 21.23 25.92 -1.86
C TYR A 7 21.64 24.59 -1.24
N LEU A 8 22.39 23.76 -1.98
CA LEU A 8 22.81 22.43 -1.52
C LEU A 8 23.74 22.53 -0.30
N ASP A 9 24.68 23.45 -0.32
CA ASP A 9 25.61 23.70 0.81
C ASP A 9 24.85 24.18 2.06
N PHE A 10 23.84 25.04 1.88
CA PHE A 10 22.98 25.47 2.97
C PHE A 10 22.17 24.30 3.58
N VAL A 11 21.53 23.48 2.74
CA VAL A 11 20.77 22.29 3.21
C VAL A 11 21.69 21.36 3.97
N LYS A 12 22.87 21.06 3.46
CA LYS A 12 23.87 20.20 4.10
C LYS A 12 24.34 20.75 5.46
N ALA A 13 24.66 22.03 5.52
CA ALA A 13 25.14 22.68 6.73
C ALA A 13 24.09 22.71 7.87
N ASN A 14 22.80 22.74 7.51
CA ASN A 14 21.70 22.85 8.47
C ASN A 14 20.87 21.57 8.61
N ALA A 15 21.30 20.43 8.04
CA ALA A 15 20.52 19.17 8.04
C ALA A 15 20.15 18.65 9.44
N GLY A 16 20.97 18.96 10.47
CA GLY A 16 20.74 18.60 11.87
C GLY A 16 19.80 19.54 12.62
N GLU A 17 19.55 20.75 12.09
CA GLU A 17 18.78 21.78 12.80
C GLU A 17 17.27 21.50 12.79
N ASP A 18 16.57 22.07 13.77
CA ASP A 18 15.10 22.04 13.83
C ASP A 18 14.52 22.99 12.77
N PRO A 19 13.70 22.47 11.80
CA PRO A 19 13.09 23.31 10.77
C PRO A 19 12.24 24.45 11.30
N ALA A 20 11.56 24.28 12.45
CA ALA A 20 10.77 25.34 13.05
C ALA A 20 11.65 26.48 13.59
N ARG A 21 12.78 26.15 14.21
CA ARG A 21 13.78 27.14 14.65
C ARG A 21 14.43 27.84 13.46
N LEU A 22 14.74 27.11 12.38
CA LEU A 22 15.27 27.69 11.14
C LEU A 22 14.30 28.70 10.54
N ARG A 23 12.99 28.39 10.45
CA ARG A 23 11.96 29.31 9.95
C ARG A 23 11.91 30.61 10.77
N LEU A 24 12.00 30.51 12.11
CA LEU A 24 12.01 31.69 12.97
C LEU A 24 13.28 32.53 12.81
N ARG A 25 14.46 31.89 12.79
CA ARG A 25 15.75 32.58 12.68
C ARG A 25 15.91 33.27 11.33
N LEU A 26 15.39 32.69 10.27
CA LEU A 26 15.51 33.17 8.89
C LEU A 26 14.25 33.88 8.39
N HIS A 27 13.37 34.30 9.32
CA HIS A 27 12.21 35.11 8.98
C HIS A 27 12.67 36.47 8.46
N GLY A 28 12.55 36.72 7.18
CA GLY A 28 13.05 37.92 6.52
C GLY A 28 14.29 37.71 5.66
N ASP A 29 14.80 36.48 5.56
CA ASP A 29 15.82 36.14 4.59
C ASP A 29 15.26 36.27 3.18
N THR A 30 15.97 37.02 2.33
CA THR A 30 15.52 37.39 0.99
C THR A 30 15.93 36.41 -0.11
N ARG A 31 16.68 35.36 0.21
CA ARG A 31 17.08 34.34 -0.74
C ARG A 31 15.85 33.60 -1.26
N PRO A 32 15.60 33.55 -2.57
CA PRO A 32 14.36 33.00 -3.13
C PRO A 32 14.15 31.53 -2.82
N TRP A 33 15.20 30.80 -2.56
CA TRP A 33 15.17 29.36 -2.27
C TRP A 33 15.14 29.00 -0.77
N ILE A 34 15.23 29.98 0.15
CA ILE A 34 15.36 29.69 1.59
C ILE A 34 14.20 28.87 2.16
N ARG A 35 12.97 29.16 1.73
CA ARG A 35 11.79 28.40 2.13
C ARG A 35 11.90 26.93 1.71
N TYR A 36 12.31 26.70 0.48
CA TYR A 36 12.46 25.35 -0.07
C TYR A 36 13.61 24.58 0.60
N ALA A 37 14.68 25.26 0.99
CA ALA A 37 15.77 24.65 1.75
C ALA A 37 15.33 24.16 3.13
N ILE A 38 14.50 24.95 3.82
CA ILE A 38 13.93 24.55 5.12
C ILE A 38 12.95 23.37 4.95
N ASP A 39 12.14 23.38 3.92
CA ASP A 39 11.22 22.28 3.62
C ASP A 39 12.01 21.00 3.25
N ASN A 40 13.11 21.12 2.51
CA ASN A 40 14.02 20.02 2.21
C ASN A 40 14.64 19.43 3.49
N ILE A 41 15.15 20.27 4.39
CA ILE A 41 15.69 19.82 5.69
C ILE A 41 14.63 19.06 6.51
N SER A 42 13.38 19.54 6.52
CA SER A 42 12.26 18.85 7.16
C SER A 42 11.98 17.49 6.54
N ALA A 43 11.97 17.43 5.20
CA ALA A 43 11.72 16.22 4.42
C ALA A 43 12.82 15.16 4.63
N LEU A 44 14.09 15.57 4.68
CA LEU A 44 15.23 14.67 4.90
C LEU A 44 15.15 13.92 6.23
N LYS A 45 14.56 14.50 7.27
CA LYS A 45 14.34 13.82 8.57
C LYS A 45 13.35 12.66 8.47
N LYS A 46 12.53 12.61 7.42
CA LYS A 46 11.51 11.58 7.16
C LYS A 46 11.91 10.66 5.99
N SER A 47 13.19 10.62 5.61
CA SER A 47 13.70 9.99 4.38
C SER A 47 13.78 8.46 4.42
N ARG A 48 13.46 7.80 5.54
CA ARG A 48 13.54 6.32 5.68
C ARG A 48 12.87 5.55 4.54
N LYS A 49 11.77 6.06 4.01
CA LYS A 49 11.04 5.41 2.91
C LYS A 49 11.78 5.41 1.56
N PHE A 50 12.83 6.21 1.42
CA PHE A 50 13.67 6.25 0.22
C PHE A 50 14.84 5.27 0.27
N ARG A 51 14.87 4.36 1.24
CA ARG A 51 15.88 3.32 1.36
C ARG A 51 15.33 1.96 0.97
N LEU A 52 16.07 1.23 0.15
CA LEU A 52 15.78 -0.19 -0.16
C LEU A 52 16.34 -1.10 0.93
N ALA A 53 17.58 -0.85 1.37
CA ALA A 53 18.32 -1.50 2.43
C ALA A 53 19.06 -0.45 3.26
N GLU A 54 19.72 -0.87 4.34
CA GLU A 54 20.49 0.06 5.20
C GLU A 54 21.57 0.83 4.41
N ASP A 55 22.20 0.18 3.43
CA ASP A 55 23.29 0.74 2.62
C ASP A 55 22.84 1.46 1.35
N SER A 56 21.56 1.41 1.00
CA SER A 56 21.03 2.00 -0.24
C SER A 56 20.15 3.22 0.05
N ASP A 57 20.76 4.39 0.09
CA ASP A 57 20.05 5.67 0.25
C ASP A 57 19.75 6.28 -1.13
N LEU A 58 18.47 6.25 -1.49
CA LEU A 58 17.94 6.83 -2.72
C LEU A 58 17.26 8.18 -2.48
N THR A 59 17.52 8.79 -1.33
CA THR A 59 16.92 10.07 -0.95
C THR A 59 17.28 11.14 -2.00
N PRO A 60 16.28 11.83 -2.58
CA PRO A 60 16.56 12.95 -3.47
C PRO A 60 17.34 14.06 -2.77
N SER A 61 18.34 14.64 -3.43
CA SER A 61 19.14 15.74 -2.88
C SER A 61 18.30 17.01 -2.70
N VAL A 62 17.34 17.23 -3.61
CA VAL A 62 16.43 18.37 -3.60
C VAL A 62 14.98 17.90 -3.46
N ILE A 63 14.35 18.33 -2.38
CA ILE A 63 12.92 18.10 -2.09
C ILE A 63 12.30 19.47 -1.79
N PRO A 64 11.73 20.16 -2.81
CA PRO A 64 11.31 21.56 -2.65
C PRO A 64 10.14 21.77 -1.72
N PHE A 65 9.33 20.72 -1.48
CA PHE A 65 8.17 20.77 -0.59
C PHE A 65 8.15 19.57 0.34
N GLU A 66 7.96 19.80 1.63
CA GLU A 66 7.85 18.70 2.61
C GLU A 66 6.70 17.74 2.26
N VAL A 67 5.58 18.26 1.77
CA VAL A 67 4.42 17.45 1.35
C VAL A 67 4.77 16.51 0.18
N SER A 68 5.64 16.92 -0.73
CA SER A 68 6.09 16.05 -1.83
C SER A 68 6.85 14.83 -1.31
N ALA A 69 7.65 14.98 -0.24
CA ALA A 69 8.27 13.83 0.39
C ALA A 69 7.24 12.91 1.04
N GLN A 70 6.19 13.46 1.65
CA GLN A 70 5.15 12.64 2.30
C GLN A 70 4.35 11.83 1.28
N GLN A 71 4.03 12.42 0.13
CA GLN A 71 3.25 11.82 -0.95
C GLN A 71 4.06 10.92 -1.88
N ALA A 72 5.38 11.12 -1.98
CA ALA A 72 6.22 10.34 -2.87
C ALA A 72 6.15 8.84 -2.57
N THR A 73 6.25 8.03 -3.60
CA THR A 73 6.34 6.57 -3.54
C THR A 73 7.55 6.15 -2.70
N SER A 74 7.42 5.09 -1.89
CA SER A 74 8.58 4.51 -1.20
C SER A 74 9.51 3.82 -2.21
N ALA A 75 10.81 3.72 -1.89
CA ALA A 75 11.77 3.07 -2.78
C ALA A 75 11.37 1.61 -3.11
N ARG A 76 10.81 0.89 -2.15
CA ARG A 76 10.37 -0.50 -2.34
C ARG A 76 9.17 -0.63 -3.26
N ILE A 77 8.19 0.27 -3.13
CA ILE A 77 7.03 0.31 -4.04
C ILE A 77 7.48 0.77 -5.43
N ALA A 78 8.35 1.77 -5.53
CA ALA A 78 8.91 2.20 -6.82
C ALA A 78 9.70 1.07 -7.51
N LEU A 79 10.41 0.23 -6.75
CA LEU A 79 11.06 -0.98 -7.29
C LEU A 79 10.04 -1.99 -7.82
N LEU A 80 8.91 -2.18 -7.13
CA LEU A 80 7.81 -3.00 -7.63
C LEU A 80 7.29 -2.46 -8.98
N HIS A 81 7.07 -1.13 -9.10
CA HIS A 81 6.64 -0.50 -10.34
C HIS A 81 7.67 -0.69 -11.46
N ALA A 82 8.96 -0.50 -11.17
CA ALA A 82 10.03 -0.73 -12.12
C ALA A 82 10.08 -2.18 -12.65
N ASN A 83 9.83 -3.16 -11.76
CA ASN A 83 9.74 -4.57 -12.13
C ASN A 83 8.51 -4.88 -13.00
N LEU A 84 7.37 -4.23 -12.75
CA LEU A 84 6.18 -4.35 -13.58
C LEU A 84 6.36 -3.66 -14.96
N ALA A 85 7.21 -2.63 -15.02
CA ALA A 85 7.59 -1.92 -16.23
C ALA A 85 8.76 -2.57 -17.01
N ARG A 86 9.27 -3.75 -16.60
CA ARG A 86 10.52 -4.34 -17.12
C ARG A 86 10.61 -4.49 -18.63
N ASN A 87 9.49 -4.65 -19.31
CA ASN A 87 9.42 -4.85 -20.78
C ASN A 87 9.20 -3.53 -21.55
N ALA A 88 9.22 -2.38 -20.88
CA ALA A 88 9.05 -1.09 -21.51
C ALA A 88 10.42 -0.43 -21.75
N SER A 89 10.74 -0.11 -22.99
CA SER A 89 11.94 0.63 -23.38
C SER A 89 11.69 2.13 -23.44
N SER A 90 10.44 2.54 -23.71
CA SER A 90 9.98 3.93 -23.75
C SER A 90 8.84 4.16 -22.75
N VAL A 91 9.04 5.10 -21.83
CA VAL A 91 8.08 5.43 -20.76
C VAL A 91 7.76 6.92 -20.80
N LEU A 92 6.46 7.24 -20.79
CA LEU A 92 5.98 8.58 -20.51
C LEU A 92 5.43 8.62 -19.07
N ASP A 93 6.06 9.38 -18.19
CA ASP A 93 5.57 9.67 -16.84
C ASP A 93 4.79 10.99 -16.87
N MET A 94 3.47 10.91 -16.80
CA MET A 94 2.58 12.06 -16.95
C MET A 94 2.52 12.93 -15.68
N THR A 95 3.02 12.45 -14.53
CA THR A 95 2.89 13.10 -13.21
C THR A 95 4.16 12.89 -12.38
N PHE A 96 5.27 13.43 -12.84
CA PHE A 96 6.61 13.09 -12.39
C PHE A 96 6.87 13.27 -10.89
N GLY A 97 6.37 14.34 -10.28
CA GLY A 97 6.55 14.63 -8.86
C GLY A 97 8.04 14.72 -8.45
N LEU A 98 8.43 13.95 -7.42
CA LEU A 98 9.84 13.79 -7.02
C LEU A 98 10.59 12.74 -7.88
N GLY A 99 9.90 12.05 -8.77
CA GLY A 99 10.48 11.09 -9.71
C GLY A 99 10.97 9.78 -9.07
N MET A 100 10.44 9.35 -7.93
CA MET A 100 10.90 8.10 -7.30
C MET A 100 10.62 6.88 -8.17
N ASP A 101 9.47 6.83 -8.82
CA ASP A 101 9.10 5.76 -9.75
C ASP A 101 9.99 5.79 -11.00
N ALA A 102 10.16 6.97 -11.60
CA ALA A 102 11.07 7.19 -12.73
C ALA A 102 12.52 6.82 -12.38
N ARG A 103 12.99 7.16 -11.17
CA ARG A 103 14.35 6.83 -10.72
C ARG A 103 14.58 5.32 -10.69
N MET A 104 13.65 4.56 -10.16
CA MET A 104 13.76 3.10 -10.11
C MET A 104 13.65 2.48 -11.52
N MET A 105 12.76 2.99 -12.37
CA MET A 105 12.65 2.57 -13.75
C MET A 105 13.93 2.89 -14.55
N ALA A 106 14.58 4.03 -14.27
CA ALA A 106 15.80 4.50 -14.95
C ALA A 106 17.07 3.73 -14.58
N MET A 107 17.04 2.87 -13.55
CA MET A 107 18.16 1.95 -13.24
C MET A 107 18.45 0.99 -14.40
N ASP A 108 17.48 0.74 -15.28
CA ASP A 108 17.73 0.13 -16.58
C ASP A 108 18.16 1.22 -17.57
N PRO A 109 19.46 1.29 -17.95
CA PRO A 109 19.96 2.37 -18.79
C PRO A 109 19.44 2.33 -20.23
N THR A 110 18.84 1.22 -20.66
CA THR A 110 18.25 1.07 -22.00
C THR A 110 16.85 1.69 -22.08
N ARG A 111 16.21 1.94 -20.95
CA ARG A 111 14.87 2.53 -20.85
C ARG A 111 14.93 4.04 -20.93
N ARG A 112 14.20 4.63 -21.85
CA ARG A 112 14.07 6.10 -21.99
C ARG A 112 12.80 6.55 -21.27
N ILE A 113 12.95 7.55 -20.41
CA ILE A 113 11.85 8.10 -19.62
C ILE A 113 11.71 9.59 -19.95
N LEU A 114 10.52 9.99 -20.36
CA LEU A 114 10.11 11.38 -20.48
C LEU A 114 9.07 11.68 -19.38
N GLY A 115 9.40 12.60 -18.48
CA GLY A 115 8.54 12.99 -17.38
C GLY A 115 7.99 14.41 -17.55
N PHE A 116 6.79 14.64 -17.03
CA PHE A 116 6.15 15.96 -16.97
C PHE A 116 5.71 16.31 -15.56
N ASP A 117 5.86 17.56 -15.19
CA ASP A 117 5.22 18.15 -14.01
C ASP A 117 4.78 19.60 -14.32
N LEU A 118 3.68 20.01 -13.70
CA LEU A 118 3.13 21.36 -13.84
C LEU A 118 3.87 22.37 -12.96
N ARG A 119 4.62 21.93 -11.96
CA ARG A 119 5.33 22.75 -10.99
C ARG A 119 6.79 22.94 -11.37
N GLU A 120 7.15 24.19 -11.63
CA GLU A 120 8.52 24.57 -11.99
C GLU A 120 9.57 24.09 -10.97
N GLU A 121 9.24 24.16 -9.68
CA GLU A 121 10.15 23.76 -8.60
C GLU A 121 10.46 22.26 -8.60
N LEU A 122 9.48 21.41 -8.96
CA LEU A 122 9.71 19.97 -9.09
C LEU A 122 10.56 19.65 -10.32
N VAL A 123 10.32 20.33 -11.43
CA VAL A 123 11.15 20.18 -12.63
C VAL A 123 12.59 20.68 -12.38
N ALA A 124 12.76 21.80 -11.67
CA ALA A 124 14.07 22.29 -11.26
C ALA A 124 14.78 21.31 -10.31
N ALA A 125 14.05 20.74 -9.35
CA ALA A 125 14.57 19.70 -8.45
C ALA A 125 14.99 18.44 -9.23
N ALA A 126 14.20 18.01 -10.22
CA ALA A 126 14.52 16.88 -11.07
C ALA A 126 15.84 17.05 -11.82
N LYS A 127 16.13 18.24 -12.34
CA LYS A 127 17.41 18.53 -13.01
C LYS A 127 18.62 18.25 -12.11
N VAL A 128 18.52 18.50 -10.81
CA VAL A 128 19.60 18.20 -9.84
C VAL A 128 19.58 16.72 -9.46
N ASN A 129 18.40 16.16 -9.16
CA ASN A 129 18.27 14.81 -8.65
C ASN A 129 18.59 13.72 -9.68
N PHE A 130 18.49 14.04 -10.98
CA PHE A 130 18.69 13.11 -12.10
C PHE A 130 19.96 13.37 -12.93
N VAL A 131 20.92 14.14 -12.42
CA VAL A 131 22.21 14.39 -13.11
C VAL A 131 22.91 13.07 -13.50
N GLY A 132 22.79 12.00 -12.72
CA GLY A 132 23.37 10.68 -13.00
C GLY A 132 22.52 9.78 -13.91
N PHE A 133 21.38 10.25 -14.44
CA PHE A 133 20.45 9.46 -15.24
C PHE A 133 20.24 10.06 -16.63
N PRO A 134 21.17 9.83 -17.58
CA PRO A 134 21.09 10.42 -18.93
C PRO A 134 19.90 9.91 -19.76
N ASN A 135 19.26 8.85 -19.31
CA ASN A 135 18.07 8.23 -19.91
C ASN A 135 16.74 8.83 -19.38
N VAL A 136 16.79 9.88 -18.55
CA VAL A 136 15.62 10.59 -18.03
C VAL A 136 15.62 12.03 -18.49
N GLU A 137 14.53 12.46 -19.12
CA GLU A 137 14.26 13.85 -19.46
C GLU A 137 13.00 14.30 -18.71
N VAL A 138 13.03 15.51 -18.10
CA VAL A 138 11.89 16.07 -17.39
C VAL A 138 11.54 17.44 -17.95
N ARG A 139 10.27 17.64 -18.29
CA ARG A 139 9.76 18.87 -18.88
C ARG A 139 8.69 19.53 -17.99
N LEU A 140 8.72 20.83 -17.94
CA LEU A 140 7.64 21.64 -17.37
C LEU A 140 6.49 21.71 -18.38
N GLY A 141 5.28 21.38 -17.95
CA GLY A 141 4.10 21.51 -18.79
C GLY A 141 3.01 20.48 -18.51
N ASP A 142 1.93 20.61 -19.25
CA ASP A 142 0.80 19.69 -19.20
C ASP A 142 1.09 18.45 -20.10
N SER A 143 1.20 17.30 -19.45
CA SER A 143 1.44 16.01 -20.12
C SER A 143 0.29 15.60 -21.04
N VAL A 144 -0.94 16.01 -20.74
CA VAL A 144 -2.12 15.71 -21.58
C VAL A 144 -2.07 16.52 -22.89
N GLU A 145 -1.74 17.81 -22.79
CA GLU A 145 -1.53 18.66 -23.99
C GLU A 145 -0.37 18.15 -24.84
N TYR A 146 0.74 17.79 -24.19
CA TYR A 146 1.85 17.15 -24.90
C TYR A 146 1.41 15.89 -25.65
N LEU A 147 0.67 14.99 -24.97
CA LEU A 147 0.26 13.73 -25.58
C LEU A 147 -0.74 13.92 -26.71
N ARG A 148 -1.60 14.96 -26.66
CA ARG A 148 -2.50 15.33 -27.76
C ARG A 148 -1.75 15.73 -29.03
N GLY A 149 -0.66 16.48 -28.88
CA GLY A 149 0.18 16.94 -30.00
C GLY A 149 1.29 15.96 -30.39
N TYR A 150 1.42 14.81 -29.72
CA TYR A 150 2.50 13.87 -29.97
C TYR A 150 2.21 12.99 -31.21
N ASP A 151 3.09 13.04 -32.22
CA ASP A 151 2.96 12.28 -33.46
C ASP A 151 4.08 11.22 -33.62
N GLY A 152 4.85 10.97 -32.57
CA GLY A 152 5.89 9.95 -32.57
C GLY A 152 5.35 8.52 -32.42
N PRO A 153 6.25 7.51 -32.35
CA PRO A 153 5.89 6.12 -32.06
C PRO A 153 5.17 5.99 -30.72
N ALA A 154 4.25 5.03 -30.63
CA ALA A 154 3.56 4.77 -29.35
C ALA A 154 4.57 4.45 -28.23
N TYR A 155 4.36 5.00 -27.05
CA TYR A 155 5.12 4.62 -25.86
C TYR A 155 4.84 3.16 -25.47
N ASP A 156 5.86 2.43 -25.02
CA ASP A 156 5.65 1.10 -24.48
C ASP A 156 4.82 1.15 -23.20
N LEU A 157 4.98 2.23 -22.41
CA LEU A 157 4.26 2.44 -21.16
C LEU A 157 3.97 3.93 -20.92
N VAL A 158 2.74 4.22 -20.57
CA VAL A 158 2.37 5.47 -19.90
C VAL A 158 2.21 5.16 -18.39
N PHE A 159 2.92 5.91 -17.55
CA PHE A 159 2.77 5.90 -16.10
C PHE A 159 2.05 7.16 -15.65
N ILE A 160 1.10 7.04 -14.72
CA ILE A 160 0.36 8.18 -14.19
C ILE A 160 -0.03 7.96 -12.71
N ASP A 161 0.22 8.97 -11.88
CA ASP A 161 -0.24 9.09 -10.49
C ASP A 161 -1.11 10.36 -10.36
N PRO A 162 -2.37 10.31 -10.78
CA PRO A 162 -3.18 11.51 -10.86
C PRO A 162 -3.49 12.06 -9.45
N ALA A 163 -3.27 13.35 -9.25
CA ALA A 163 -3.59 14.03 -8.00
C ALA A 163 -5.11 14.07 -7.77
N ARG A 164 -5.56 14.01 -6.53
CA ARG A 164 -6.98 14.15 -6.21
C ARG A 164 -7.41 15.61 -6.38
N ARG A 165 -8.56 15.83 -7.04
CA ARG A 165 -9.26 17.12 -7.04
C ARG A 165 -10.04 17.22 -5.74
N GLY A 166 -9.70 18.09 -4.83
CA GLY A 166 -10.51 18.33 -3.64
C GLY A 166 -9.86 19.32 -2.70
N CYS A 167 -10.70 20.17 -2.09
CA CYS A 167 -10.31 20.92 -0.90
C CYS A 167 -9.98 19.94 0.22
N GLU A 168 -9.00 20.27 1.07
CA GLU A 168 -8.66 19.49 2.25
C GLU A 168 -9.92 19.06 3.02
N GLY A 169 -10.11 17.73 3.17
CA GLY A 169 -11.21 17.16 3.95
C GLY A 169 -12.34 16.49 3.17
N GLN A 170 -12.45 16.64 1.85
CA GLN A 170 -13.43 15.88 1.08
C GLN A 170 -12.93 14.47 0.77
N ARG A 171 -13.72 13.45 1.16
CA ARG A 171 -13.47 12.06 0.81
C ARG A 171 -13.98 11.81 -0.61
N LEU A 172 -13.08 11.88 -1.59
CA LEU A 172 -13.38 11.60 -2.99
C LEU A 172 -13.19 10.11 -3.25
N TYR A 173 -14.24 9.45 -3.75
CA TYR A 173 -14.28 7.99 -3.94
C TYR A 173 -14.42 7.58 -5.41
N ASN A 174 -14.19 8.53 -6.37
CA ASN A 174 -14.40 8.29 -7.78
C ASN A 174 -13.14 8.60 -8.61
N LEU A 175 -12.92 7.84 -9.69
CA LEU A 175 -11.81 8.06 -10.63
C LEU A 175 -11.91 9.40 -11.39
N HIS A 176 -13.13 9.94 -11.57
CA HIS A 176 -13.35 11.26 -12.17
C HIS A 176 -12.88 12.42 -11.28
N ASP A 177 -12.68 12.19 -9.99
CA ASP A 177 -12.24 13.22 -9.05
C ASP A 177 -10.71 13.44 -9.07
N CYS A 178 -10.02 12.86 -10.05
CA CYS A 178 -8.57 12.96 -10.22
C CYS A 178 -8.18 14.06 -11.22
N GLN A 179 -6.94 14.52 -11.14
CA GLN A 179 -6.34 15.43 -12.10
C GLN A 179 -4.98 14.91 -12.56
N PRO A 180 -4.83 14.62 -13.86
CA PRO A 180 -5.89 14.65 -14.88
C PRO A 180 -6.97 13.60 -14.64
N ASP A 181 -8.18 13.81 -15.19
CA ASP A 181 -9.27 12.82 -15.16
C ASP A 181 -8.87 11.61 -16.01
N LEU A 182 -8.56 10.51 -15.34
CA LEU A 182 -8.04 9.30 -15.99
C LEU A 182 -9.02 8.71 -17.00
N ILE A 183 -10.31 8.76 -16.70
CA ILE A 183 -11.35 8.20 -17.59
C ILE A 183 -11.49 9.04 -18.86
N GLU A 184 -11.45 10.36 -18.72
CA GLU A 184 -11.50 11.28 -19.87
C GLU A 184 -10.31 11.11 -20.81
N ILE A 185 -9.10 10.93 -20.27
CA ILE A 185 -7.88 10.84 -21.08
C ILE A 185 -7.53 9.42 -21.53
N LEU A 186 -8.20 8.39 -21.02
CA LEU A 186 -7.92 7.00 -21.35
C LEU A 186 -7.91 6.70 -22.86
N PRO A 187 -8.89 7.19 -23.68
CA PRO A 187 -8.86 6.99 -25.14
C PRO A 187 -7.66 7.65 -25.82
N LEU A 188 -7.14 8.75 -25.26
CA LEU A 188 -5.93 9.40 -25.76
C LEU A 188 -4.70 8.53 -25.47
N ILE A 189 -4.57 8.06 -24.23
CA ILE A 189 -3.47 7.19 -23.81
C ILE A 189 -3.45 5.91 -24.64
N GLN A 190 -4.61 5.29 -24.86
CA GLN A 190 -4.74 4.07 -25.67
C GLN A 190 -4.21 4.24 -27.10
N ARG A 191 -4.43 5.39 -27.72
CA ARG A 191 -3.94 5.67 -29.07
C ARG A 191 -2.43 5.91 -29.16
N LYS A 192 -1.80 6.27 -28.04
CA LYS A 192 -0.41 6.75 -27.97
C LYS A 192 0.50 5.85 -27.15
N SER A 193 -0.01 4.74 -26.60
CA SER A 193 0.80 3.78 -25.84
C SER A 193 0.30 2.35 -25.97
N CYS A 194 1.22 1.41 -25.71
CA CYS A 194 0.91 -0.02 -25.65
C CYS A 194 0.30 -0.42 -24.30
N ARG A 195 0.70 0.26 -23.22
CA ARG A 195 0.28 -0.06 -21.85
C ARG A 195 0.11 1.20 -21.02
N LEU A 196 -0.82 1.12 -20.06
CA LEU A 196 -0.98 2.11 -19.00
C LEU A 196 -0.70 1.45 -17.66
N MET A 197 0.04 2.13 -16.80
CA MET A 197 0.19 1.85 -15.38
C MET A 197 -0.32 3.07 -14.61
N ALA A 198 -1.48 2.92 -13.98
CA ALA A 198 -2.13 3.99 -13.24
C ALA A 198 -2.12 3.71 -11.74
N LYS A 199 -1.47 4.58 -10.99
CA LYS A 199 -1.45 4.56 -9.54
C LYS A 199 -2.70 5.24 -9.02
N LEU A 200 -3.48 4.54 -8.22
CA LEU A 200 -4.79 4.97 -7.76
C LEU A 200 -4.84 4.96 -6.23
N SER A 201 -5.77 5.76 -5.70
CA SER A 201 -5.98 5.84 -4.26
C SER A 201 -6.33 4.49 -3.63
N PRO A 202 -5.73 4.12 -2.49
CA PRO A 202 -6.11 2.93 -1.75
C PRO A 202 -7.53 3.00 -1.16
N MET A 203 -8.18 4.17 -1.21
CA MET A 203 -9.55 4.35 -0.73
C MET A 203 -10.60 3.91 -1.75
N LEU A 204 -10.27 3.78 -3.03
CA LEU A 204 -11.20 3.34 -4.08
C LEU A 204 -11.65 1.89 -3.85
N ASP A 205 -12.91 1.60 -4.15
CA ASP A 205 -13.43 0.23 -4.12
C ASP A 205 -12.86 -0.60 -5.28
N VAL A 206 -12.39 -1.82 -5.00
CA VAL A 206 -11.76 -2.71 -5.99
C VAL A 206 -12.74 -3.07 -7.11
N THR A 207 -13.97 -3.47 -6.75
CA THR A 207 -14.98 -3.88 -7.74
C THR A 207 -15.43 -2.69 -8.60
N GLN A 208 -15.59 -1.53 -7.98
CA GLN A 208 -15.93 -0.31 -8.69
C GLN A 208 -14.81 0.14 -9.61
N THR A 209 -13.55 0.10 -9.16
CA THR A 209 -12.38 0.42 -10.00
C THR A 209 -12.32 -0.45 -11.25
N LEU A 210 -12.57 -1.77 -11.13
CA LEU A 210 -12.60 -2.68 -12.26
C LEU A 210 -13.75 -2.43 -13.24
N ARG A 211 -14.84 -1.79 -12.78
CA ARG A 211 -15.96 -1.38 -13.64
C ARG A 211 -15.70 -0.06 -14.34
N ASP A 212 -15.15 0.92 -13.58
CA ASP A 212 -15.00 2.30 -14.05
C ASP A 212 -13.81 2.47 -14.99
N LEU A 213 -12.75 1.65 -14.84
CA LEU A 213 -11.58 1.67 -15.70
C LEU A 213 -11.57 0.42 -16.61
N PRO A 214 -12.08 0.52 -17.84
CA PRO A 214 -12.15 -0.63 -18.75
C PRO A 214 -10.76 -1.05 -19.22
N GLY A 215 -10.63 -2.34 -19.52
CA GLY A 215 -9.39 -2.92 -20.07
C GLY A 215 -8.30 -3.21 -19.04
N ILE A 216 -8.58 -3.08 -17.73
CA ILE A 216 -7.63 -3.54 -16.71
C ILE A 216 -7.32 -5.02 -16.92
N SER A 217 -6.04 -5.34 -17.14
CA SER A 217 -5.54 -6.71 -17.19
C SER A 217 -5.12 -7.22 -15.81
N GLN A 218 -4.53 -6.34 -15.00
CA GLN A 218 -4.15 -6.63 -13.61
C GLN A 218 -4.45 -5.42 -12.72
N LEU A 219 -5.01 -5.70 -11.54
CA LEU A 219 -5.17 -4.70 -10.48
C LEU A 219 -4.35 -5.13 -9.27
N HIS A 220 -3.24 -4.47 -9.03
CA HIS A 220 -2.38 -4.69 -7.89
C HIS A 220 -2.89 -3.90 -6.69
N ILE A 221 -2.98 -4.56 -5.54
CA ILE A 221 -3.28 -3.95 -4.24
C ILE A 221 -2.01 -4.03 -3.42
N VAL A 222 -1.33 -2.89 -3.29
CA VAL A 222 0.01 -2.82 -2.74
C VAL A 222 -0.02 -2.48 -1.25
N GLU A 223 0.62 -3.32 -0.44
CA GLU A 223 0.74 -3.16 1.01
C GLU A 223 2.19 -3.00 1.43
N GLU A 224 2.45 -2.01 2.27
CA GLU A 224 3.71 -1.84 3.00
C GLU A 224 3.41 -1.41 4.43
N GLY A 225 4.05 -2.05 5.42
CA GLY A 225 3.89 -1.69 6.83
C GLY A 225 2.47 -1.95 7.38
N ASN A 226 1.79 -3.02 6.94
CA ASN A 226 0.40 -3.36 7.28
C ASN A 226 -0.65 -2.33 6.82
N GLU A 227 -0.32 -1.49 5.87
CA GLU A 227 -1.25 -0.53 5.27
C GLU A 227 -1.34 -0.73 3.77
N CYS A 228 -2.56 -0.70 3.23
CA CYS A 228 -2.76 -0.61 1.79
C CYS A 228 -2.33 0.79 1.34
N LYS A 229 -1.26 0.86 0.53
CA LYS A 229 -0.66 2.13 0.09
C LYS A 229 -1.28 2.66 -1.18
N GLU A 230 -1.65 1.77 -2.09
CA GLU A 230 -2.22 2.14 -3.39
C GLU A 230 -2.94 0.97 -4.05
N LEU A 231 -3.77 1.29 -5.02
CA LEU A 231 -4.19 0.38 -6.09
C LEU A 231 -3.39 0.75 -7.33
N LEU A 232 -2.77 -0.23 -7.99
CA LEU A 232 -2.04 -0.02 -9.24
C LEU A 232 -2.74 -0.76 -10.37
N ALA A 233 -3.37 -0.04 -11.27
CA ALA A 233 -4.07 -0.61 -12.41
C ALA A 233 -3.13 -0.73 -13.62
N ILE A 234 -3.03 -1.93 -14.16
CA ILE A 234 -2.33 -2.22 -15.41
C ILE A 234 -3.36 -2.45 -16.51
N VAL A 235 -3.34 -1.59 -17.53
CA VAL A 235 -4.15 -1.75 -18.75
C VAL A 235 -3.20 -2.09 -19.88
N ASP A 236 -3.42 -3.21 -20.55
CA ASP A 236 -2.63 -3.65 -21.70
C ASP A 236 -3.52 -3.51 -22.97
N PHE A 237 -3.25 -2.50 -23.76
CA PHE A 237 -4.05 -2.16 -24.93
C PHE A 237 -3.87 -3.14 -26.10
N ASN A 238 -2.85 -4.02 -26.03
CA ASN A 238 -2.59 -5.04 -27.03
C ASN A 238 -3.24 -6.39 -26.68
N LYS A 239 -3.80 -6.52 -25.49
CA LYS A 239 -4.52 -7.73 -25.07
C LYS A 239 -6.00 -7.64 -25.38
N ASP A 240 -6.59 -8.80 -25.67
CA ASP A 240 -8.04 -8.91 -25.83
C ASP A 240 -8.73 -8.48 -24.51
N THR A 241 -9.66 -7.53 -24.63
CA THR A 241 -10.45 -7.00 -23.50
C THR A 241 -11.41 -8.04 -22.90
N ALA A 242 -11.56 -9.21 -23.52
CA ALA A 242 -12.39 -10.30 -23.01
C ALA A 242 -11.76 -11.09 -21.86
N SER A 243 -10.47 -10.87 -21.53
CA SER A 243 -9.82 -11.56 -20.42
C SER A 243 -10.30 -11.03 -19.06
N THR A 244 -10.63 -11.94 -18.14
CA THR A 244 -10.99 -11.58 -16.75
C THR A 244 -9.79 -10.92 -16.05
N PRO A 245 -9.94 -9.72 -15.47
CA PRO A 245 -8.86 -9.07 -14.75
C PRO A 245 -8.31 -9.91 -13.61
N GLU A 246 -7.00 -9.96 -13.48
CA GLU A 246 -6.32 -10.56 -12.34
C GLU A 246 -6.20 -9.53 -11.20
N ILE A 247 -6.61 -9.89 -9.99
CA ILE A 247 -6.37 -9.12 -8.77
C ILE A 247 -5.11 -9.68 -8.12
N VAL A 248 -4.15 -8.82 -7.88
CA VAL A 248 -2.84 -9.18 -7.33
C VAL A 248 -2.64 -8.46 -5.99
N ILE A 249 -2.45 -9.21 -4.92
CA ILE A 249 -2.09 -8.69 -3.61
C ILE A 249 -0.58 -8.73 -3.49
N ASP A 250 0.05 -7.56 -3.50
CA ASP A 250 1.49 -7.39 -3.31
C ASP A 250 1.78 -6.88 -1.90
N ARG A 251 2.41 -7.72 -1.08
CA ARG A 251 2.77 -7.40 0.30
C ARG A 251 4.27 -7.26 0.44
N LEU A 252 4.74 -6.07 0.82
CA LEU A 252 6.14 -5.78 1.12
C LEU A 252 6.38 -5.99 2.63
N VAL A 253 6.90 -7.16 2.99
CA VAL A 253 7.11 -7.59 4.38
C VAL A 253 8.59 -7.86 4.63
N LYS A 254 9.21 -7.15 5.56
CA LYS A 254 10.64 -7.30 5.94
C LYS A 254 11.61 -7.24 4.74
N GLY A 255 11.27 -6.47 3.70
CA GLY A 255 12.09 -6.34 2.48
C GLY A 255 11.77 -7.35 1.39
N GLU A 256 10.93 -8.34 1.63
CA GLU A 256 10.49 -9.33 0.66
C GLU A 256 9.13 -8.97 0.06
N LEU A 257 8.96 -9.27 -1.22
CA LEU A 257 7.67 -9.20 -1.91
C LEU A 257 6.97 -10.56 -1.82
N ARG A 258 5.82 -10.60 -1.15
CA ARG A 258 4.92 -11.74 -1.12
C ARG A 258 3.71 -11.45 -1.97
N ARG A 259 3.36 -12.36 -2.87
CA ARG A 259 2.28 -12.18 -3.84
C ARG A 259 1.22 -13.27 -3.72
N PHE A 260 -0.04 -12.85 -3.81
CA PHE A 260 -1.19 -13.73 -3.96
C PHE A 260 -2.09 -13.17 -5.05
N SER A 261 -2.50 -14.01 -6.00
CA SER A 261 -3.36 -13.54 -7.10
C SER A 261 -4.60 -14.42 -7.28
N PHE A 262 -5.65 -13.79 -7.80
CA PHE A 262 -6.94 -14.41 -8.09
C PHE A 262 -7.76 -13.53 -9.03
N SER A 263 -8.87 -14.06 -9.54
CA SER A 263 -9.88 -13.28 -10.25
C SER A 263 -11.16 -13.14 -9.42
N LEU A 264 -12.01 -12.15 -9.74
CA LEU A 264 -13.34 -12.05 -9.12
C LEU A 264 -14.17 -13.31 -9.37
N GLN A 265 -13.93 -14.02 -10.48
CA GLN A 265 -14.62 -15.27 -10.78
C GLN A 265 -14.20 -16.40 -9.82
N ASP A 266 -12.92 -16.45 -9.41
CA ASP A 266 -12.44 -17.44 -8.44
C ASP A 266 -13.16 -17.28 -7.10
N GLU A 267 -13.28 -16.03 -6.60
CA GLU A 267 -14.02 -15.76 -5.36
C GLU A 267 -15.51 -16.09 -5.49
N ARG A 268 -16.15 -15.73 -6.62
CA ARG A 268 -17.55 -16.07 -6.88
C ARG A 268 -17.78 -17.58 -6.91
N THR A 269 -16.90 -18.31 -7.59
CA THR A 269 -16.95 -19.77 -7.67
C THR A 269 -16.77 -20.39 -6.27
N ALA A 270 -15.81 -19.86 -5.50
CA ALA A 270 -15.60 -20.29 -4.12
C ALA A 270 -16.84 -20.05 -3.23
N CYS A 271 -17.54 -18.94 -3.43
CA CYS A 271 -18.75 -18.61 -2.67
C CYS A 271 -19.95 -19.52 -3.04
N GLN A 272 -20.09 -19.90 -4.32
CA GLN A 272 -21.24 -20.66 -4.83
C GLN A 272 -21.13 -22.18 -4.63
N ALA A 273 -19.95 -22.68 -4.30
CA ALA A 273 -19.75 -24.10 -4.16
C ALA A 273 -20.55 -24.69 -2.99
N ALA A 274 -21.11 -25.85 -3.16
CA ALA A 274 -21.99 -26.51 -2.17
C ALA A 274 -21.27 -26.78 -0.84
N ASP A 275 -19.94 -26.94 -0.88
CA ASP A 275 -19.05 -27.15 0.23
C ASP A 275 -18.27 -25.87 0.62
N ALA A 276 -18.81 -24.68 0.26
CA ALA A 276 -18.22 -23.40 0.65
C ALA A 276 -17.87 -23.39 2.15
N PRO A 277 -16.74 -22.80 2.53
CA PRO A 277 -16.30 -22.85 3.91
C PRO A 277 -17.36 -22.27 4.82
N ARG A 278 -17.88 -23.13 5.68
CA ARG A 278 -18.80 -22.73 6.73
C ARG A 278 -18.01 -22.30 7.96
N PRO A 279 -18.57 -21.44 8.80
CA PRO A 279 -17.99 -21.16 10.11
C PRO A 279 -17.69 -22.46 10.86
N LEU A 280 -16.74 -22.44 11.73
CA LEU A 280 -16.33 -23.59 12.51
C LEU A 280 -17.52 -24.11 13.33
N LEU A 281 -17.99 -25.31 13.01
CA LEU A 281 -19.07 -25.97 13.76
C LEU A 281 -18.43 -27.00 14.68
N GLY A 282 -18.48 -26.78 15.97
CA GLY A 282 -18.12 -27.77 17.01
C GLY A 282 -16.65 -27.75 17.46
N GLN A 283 -15.75 -27.01 16.79
CA GLN A 283 -14.38 -26.87 17.25
C GLN A 283 -14.12 -25.41 17.63
N MET A 284 -13.82 -25.17 18.88
CA MET A 284 -13.43 -23.85 19.39
C MET A 284 -11.91 -23.66 19.23
N PRO A 285 -11.43 -22.42 19.07
CA PRO A 285 -9.99 -22.16 19.12
C PRO A 285 -9.38 -22.58 20.44
N GLU A 286 -8.21 -23.21 20.41
CA GLU A 286 -7.49 -23.68 21.58
C GLU A 286 -6.04 -23.10 21.60
N ALA A 287 -5.39 -23.20 22.77
CA ALA A 287 -3.99 -22.85 22.88
C ALA A 287 -3.13 -23.78 22.00
N GLY A 288 -2.18 -23.20 21.27
CA GLY A 288 -1.35 -23.91 20.29
C GLY A 288 -1.86 -23.82 18.85
N ASP A 289 -3.14 -23.51 18.63
CA ASP A 289 -3.64 -23.26 17.27
C ASP A 289 -3.02 -22.01 16.66
N CYS A 290 -3.01 -21.96 15.32
CA CYS A 290 -2.56 -20.78 14.58
C CYS A 290 -3.76 -19.94 14.12
N LEU A 291 -3.82 -18.69 14.55
CA LEU A 291 -4.76 -17.68 14.06
C LEU A 291 -4.17 -16.97 12.86
N LEU A 292 -4.90 -16.95 11.74
CA LEU A 292 -4.50 -16.27 10.52
C LEU A 292 -5.41 -15.06 10.30
N GLU A 293 -4.80 -13.89 10.17
CA GLU A 293 -5.47 -12.61 9.91
C GLU A 293 -5.11 -12.13 8.51
N PRO A 294 -6.07 -12.01 7.57
CA PRO A 294 -5.81 -11.41 6.27
C PRO A 294 -5.16 -10.05 6.42
N SER A 295 -4.20 -9.75 5.57
CA SER A 295 -3.51 -8.45 5.58
C SER A 295 -4.42 -7.30 5.14
N ALA A 296 -3.97 -6.06 5.28
CA ALA A 296 -4.75 -4.89 4.86
C ALA A 296 -5.11 -4.94 3.36
N ALA A 297 -4.17 -5.35 2.50
CA ALA A 297 -4.42 -5.52 1.07
C ALA A 297 -5.38 -6.69 0.81
N THR A 298 -5.26 -7.79 1.56
CA THR A 298 -6.15 -8.95 1.44
C THR A 298 -7.57 -8.61 1.90
N MET A 299 -7.70 -7.86 3.00
CA MET A 299 -8.99 -7.33 3.45
C MET A 299 -9.63 -6.41 2.39
N LYS A 300 -8.83 -5.61 1.71
CA LYS A 300 -9.26 -4.72 0.63
C LYS A 300 -9.73 -5.49 -0.61
N ALA A 301 -9.01 -6.55 -0.98
CA ALA A 301 -9.34 -7.42 -2.11
C ALA A 301 -10.53 -8.34 -1.83
N ALA A 302 -10.79 -8.67 -0.57
CA ALA A 302 -11.90 -9.48 -0.06
C ALA A 302 -12.06 -10.90 -0.65
N PRO A 303 -11.01 -11.72 -0.85
CA PRO A 303 -11.12 -13.09 -1.37
C PRO A 303 -11.50 -14.09 -0.24
N PHE A 304 -12.49 -13.78 0.58
CA PHE A 304 -12.70 -14.46 1.87
C PHE A 304 -13.10 -15.94 1.75
N ASN A 305 -13.91 -16.29 0.75
CA ASN A 305 -14.28 -17.68 0.50
C ASN A 305 -13.15 -18.46 -0.17
N LEU A 306 -12.44 -17.79 -1.08
CA LEU A 306 -11.30 -18.38 -1.78
C LEU A 306 -10.15 -18.74 -0.82
N LEU A 307 -9.87 -17.87 0.19
CA LEU A 307 -8.85 -18.15 1.19
C LEU A 307 -9.09 -19.47 1.91
N ALA A 308 -10.31 -19.73 2.38
CA ALA A 308 -10.63 -20.96 3.08
C ALA A 308 -10.66 -22.20 2.17
N ARG A 309 -10.64 -22.02 0.84
CA ARG A 309 -10.52 -23.11 -0.14
C ARG A 309 -9.09 -23.38 -0.58
N ARG A 310 -8.30 -22.32 -0.76
CA ARG A 310 -6.90 -22.46 -1.19
C ARG A 310 -5.97 -22.88 -0.07
N PHE A 311 -6.36 -22.58 1.19
CA PHE A 311 -5.55 -22.89 2.36
C PHE A 311 -6.27 -23.87 3.27
N PRO A 312 -5.55 -24.74 4.02
CA PRO A 312 -6.13 -25.70 4.95
C PRO A 312 -6.59 -25.04 6.25
N VAL A 313 -7.45 -24.03 6.13
CA VAL A 313 -7.90 -23.19 7.25
C VAL A 313 -9.42 -23.16 7.34
N THR A 314 -9.94 -22.89 8.52
CA THR A 314 -11.39 -22.75 8.79
C THR A 314 -11.70 -21.33 9.21
N ALA A 315 -12.72 -20.72 8.62
CA ALA A 315 -13.19 -19.41 9.05
C ALA A 315 -13.82 -19.48 10.44
N LEU A 316 -13.43 -18.59 11.35
CA LEU A 316 -13.98 -18.55 12.70
C LEU A 316 -15.43 -18.05 12.72
N HIS A 317 -15.77 -17.13 11.82
CA HIS A 317 -17.12 -16.58 11.67
C HIS A 317 -17.19 -15.80 10.36
N PRO A 318 -18.31 -15.77 9.64
CA PRO A 318 -18.44 -15.03 8.38
C PRO A 318 -18.06 -13.55 8.46
N ASN A 319 -18.31 -12.91 9.60
CA ASN A 319 -18.12 -11.47 9.79
C ASN A 319 -16.82 -11.11 10.55
N THR A 320 -16.02 -12.08 11.01
CA THR A 320 -14.72 -11.78 11.65
C THR A 320 -13.59 -11.69 10.65
N HIS A 321 -13.68 -12.43 9.53
CA HIS A 321 -12.63 -12.59 8.53
C HIS A 321 -11.30 -13.03 9.15
N LEU A 322 -11.37 -13.92 10.13
CA LEU A 322 -10.24 -14.58 10.76
C LEU A 322 -10.34 -16.07 10.51
N TYR A 323 -9.18 -16.71 10.40
CA TYR A 323 -9.11 -18.14 10.07
C TYR A 323 -8.30 -18.88 11.12
N LEU A 324 -8.59 -20.14 11.31
CA LEU A 324 -7.92 -21.05 12.23
C LEU A 324 -7.22 -22.15 11.43
N LEU A 325 -5.96 -22.42 11.77
CA LEU A 325 -5.23 -23.63 11.43
C LEU A 325 -4.99 -24.39 12.73
N SER A 326 -5.57 -25.58 12.86
CA SER A 326 -5.45 -26.37 14.08
C SER A 326 -4.02 -26.81 14.36
N ALA A 327 -3.65 -26.86 15.62
CA ALA A 327 -2.36 -27.40 16.06
C ALA A 327 -2.21 -28.90 15.72
N ALA A 328 -3.32 -29.61 15.53
CA ALA A 328 -3.30 -31.02 15.10
C ALA A 328 -3.07 -31.22 13.59
N THR A 329 -3.03 -30.11 12.81
CA THR A 329 -2.78 -30.16 11.37
C THR A 329 -1.38 -30.68 11.06
N GLY A 330 -1.27 -31.60 10.09
CA GLY A 330 0.01 -32.18 9.67
C GLY A 330 0.97 -31.15 9.02
N ASP A 331 2.25 -31.52 8.97
CA ASP A 331 3.31 -30.60 8.50
C ASP A 331 3.14 -30.15 7.05
N GLU A 332 2.65 -31.00 6.16
CA GLU A 332 2.37 -30.65 4.76
C GLU A 332 1.33 -29.55 4.65
N GLN A 333 0.24 -29.65 5.42
CA GLN A 333 -0.80 -28.63 5.43
C GLN A 333 -0.35 -27.34 6.12
N ARG A 334 0.51 -27.44 7.16
CA ARG A 334 1.13 -26.27 7.78
C ARG A 334 2.01 -25.53 6.78
N GLN A 335 2.80 -26.29 6.01
CA GLN A 335 3.62 -25.72 4.93
C GLN A 335 2.74 -25.03 3.87
N ALA A 336 1.62 -25.64 3.48
CA ALA A 336 0.68 -25.02 2.52
C ALA A 336 0.08 -23.71 3.05
N ALA A 337 -0.05 -23.56 4.38
CA ALA A 337 -0.53 -22.30 4.99
C ALA A 337 0.56 -21.22 5.07
N GLU A 338 1.83 -21.52 4.71
CA GLU A 338 2.92 -20.51 4.75
C GLU A 338 2.68 -19.35 3.79
N ASP A 339 2.05 -19.59 2.65
CA ASP A 339 1.74 -18.57 1.63
C ASP A 339 0.40 -17.85 1.86
N PHE A 340 -0.23 -18.05 3.03
CA PHE A 340 -1.45 -17.31 3.37
C PHE A 340 -1.20 -15.80 3.32
N PRO A 341 -2.02 -15.02 2.57
CA PRO A 341 -1.79 -13.59 2.36
C PRO A 341 -2.24 -12.77 3.59
N GLY A 342 -1.58 -13.00 4.72
CA GLY A 342 -1.94 -12.40 6.00
C GLY A 342 -0.85 -12.52 7.04
N ASN A 343 -1.21 -12.18 8.26
CA ASN A 343 -0.38 -12.33 9.44
C ASN A 343 -0.75 -13.62 10.18
N LYS A 344 0.23 -14.27 10.79
CA LYS A 344 0.06 -15.52 11.51
C LYS A 344 0.42 -15.33 12.97
N TYR A 345 -0.39 -15.90 13.84
CA TYR A 345 -0.24 -15.81 15.28
C TYR A 345 -0.45 -17.18 15.91
N VAL A 346 0.33 -17.52 16.91
CA VAL A 346 0.06 -18.68 17.78
C VAL A 346 -0.86 -18.25 18.92
N ILE A 347 -1.92 -18.98 19.15
CA ILE A 347 -2.84 -18.75 20.25
C ILE A 347 -2.17 -19.27 21.54
N GLU A 348 -1.93 -18.35 22.49
CA GLU A 348 -1.42 -18.71 23.81
C GLU A 348 -2.54 -19.05 24.80
N GLN A 349 -3.66 -18.33 24.68
CA GLN A 349 -4.84 -18.57 25.50
C GLN A 349 -6.10 -18.31 24.69
N ALA A 350 -7.08 -19.19 24.82
CA ALA A 350 -8.42 -19.05 24.26
C ALA A 350 -9.45 -19.19 25.40
N LEU A 351 -10.18 -18.13 25.66
CA LEU A 351 -11.11 -18.06 26.81
C LEU A 351 -12.47 -17.50 26.40
N PRO A 352 -13.58 -17.96 26.98
CA PRO A 352 -14.87 -17.30 26.79
C PRO A 352 -14.84 -15.83 27.26
N PHE A 353 -15.56 -14.97 26.55
CA PHE A 353 -15.66 -13.54 26.90
C PHE A 353 -16.54 -13.32 28.11
N THR A 354 -16.01 -13.49 29.30
CA THR A 354 -16.72 -13.33 30.59
C THR A 354 -16.05 -12.25 31.44
N SER A 355 -16.78 -11.70 32.40
CA SER A 355 -16.24 -10.72 33.35
C SER A 355 -15.06 -11.27 34.17
N SER A 356 -15.07 -12.57 34.48
CA SER A 356 -13.97 -13.26 35.16
C SER A 356 -12.70 -13.30 34.30
N ASN A 357 -12.86 -13.72 33.04
CA ASN A 357 -11.73 -13.84 32.11
C ASN A 357 -11.17 -12.46 31.69
N LEU A 358 -12.03 -11.44 31.60
CA LEU A 358 -11.55 -10.05 31.42
C LEU A 358 -10.67 -9.58 32.59
N LYS A 359 -11.06 -9.92 33.83
CA LYS A 359 -10.23 -9.61 35.02
C LYS A 359 -8.91 -10.40 35.00
N LEU A 360 -8.95 -11.65 34.56
CA LEU A 360 -7.74 -12.46 34.39
C LEU A 360 -6.78 -11.81 33.38
N MET A 361 -7.27 -11.47 32.19
CA MET A 361 -6.47 -10.78 31.17
C MET A 361 -5.88 -9.47 31.70
N ALA A 362 -6.65 -8.65 32.39
CA ALA A 362 -6.19 -7.39 32.98
C ALA A 362 -5.07 -7.56 34.03
N ARG A 363 -4.97 -8.74 34.66
CA ARG A 363 -3.92 -9.04 35.67
C ARG A 363 -2.69 -9.69 35.07
N SER A 364 -2.87 -10.52 34.02
CA SER A 364 -1.80 -11.32 33.43
C SER A 364 -1.08 -10.63 32.26
N VAL A 365 -1.72 -9.64 31.61
CA VAL A 365 -1.20 -8.96 30.43
C VAL A 365 -0.96 -7.47 30.73
N ASP A 366 0.31 -7.05 30.83
CA ASP A 366 0.65 -5.64 31.04
C ASP A 366 0.57 -4.82 29.74
N LYS A 367 0.95 -5.44 28.60
CA LYS A 367 1.08 -4.75 27.33
C LYS A 367 0.62 -5.64 26.16
N ALA A 368 -0.34 -5.16 25.38
CA ALA A 368 -0.82 -5.84 24.17
C ALA A 368 -1.58 -4.88 23.25
N ASP A 369 -1.59 -5.18 21.96
CA ASP A 369 -2.52 -4.55 21.03
C ASP A 369 -3.89 -5.23 21.13
N ILE A 370 -4.94 -4.45 21.35
CA ILE A 370 -6.30 -4.97 21.47
C ILE A 370 -7.06 -4.80 20.16
N VAL A 371 -7.59 -5.89 19.66
CA VAL A 371 -8.37 -5.97 18.41
C VAL A 371 -9.77 -6.51 18.72
N VAL A 372 -10.81 -5.75 18.36
CA VAL A 372 -12.19 -6.19 18.49
C VAL A 372 -12.76 -6.53 17.11
N ARG A 373 -13.31 -7.73 16.94
CA ARG A 373 -13.92 -8.19 15.70
C ARG A 373 -15.30 -8.79 15.96
N ASN A 374 -16.32 -8.26 15.28
CA ASN A 374 -17.70 -8.79 15.36
C ASN A 374 -18.19 -9.04 16.81
N LEU A 375 -17.92 -8.11 17.72
CA LEU A 375 -18.35 -8.17 19.12
C LEU A 375 -19.22 -6.94 19.43
N LYS A 376 -20.53 -7.15 19.57
CA LYS A 376 -21.49 -6.06 19.81
C LYS A 376 -21.21 -5.34 21.13
N GLY A 377 -21.30 -4.01 21.11
CA GLY A 377 -21.17 -3.18 22.30
C GLY A 377 -19.75 -2.89 22.76
N PHE A 378 -18.71 -3.38 22.01
CA PHE A 378 -17.30 -3.16 22.35
C PHE A 378 -16.54 -2.58 21.14
N THR A 379 -15.60 -1.67 21.46
CA THR A 379 -14.56 -1.22 20.54
C THR A 379 -13.20 -1.51 21.16
N SER A 380 -12.13 -1.51 20.35
CA SER A 380 -10.76 -1.70 20.84
C SER A 380 -10.41 -0.69 21.94
N ASP A 381 -10.82 0.58 21.78
CA ASP A 381 -10.58 1.63 22.77
C ASP A 381 -11.38 1.46 24.04
N SER A 382 -12.67 1.07 23.96
CA SER A 382 -13.50 0.82 25.13
C SER A 382 -12.96 -0.35 25.95
N LEU A 383 -12.53 -1.42 25.27
CA LEU A 383 -11.97 -2.59 25.91
C LEU A 383 -10.60 -2.29 26.53
N ARG A 384 -9.74 -1.51 25.84
CA ARG A 384 -8.44 -1.06 26.39
C ARG A 384 -8.61 -0.26 27.67
N LYS A 385 -9.50 0.72 27.68
CA LYS A 385 -9.82 1.51 28.88
C LYS A 385 -10.28 0.63 30.04
N ARG A 386 -11.13 -0.36 29.74
CA ARG A 386 -11.67 -1.28 30.77
C ARG A 386 -10.60 -2.20 31.34
N LEU A 387 -9.71 -2.74 30.50
CA LEU A 387 -8.66 -3.68 30.91
C LEU A 387 -7.41 -2.99 31.46
N LYS A 388 -7.21 -1.70 31.15
CA LYS A 388 -6.01 -0.89 31.50
C LYS A 388 -4.71 -1.49 30.94
N ILE A 389 -4.77 -2.27 29.86
CA ILE A 389 -3.62 -2.85 29.16
C ILE A 389 -2.96 -1.75 28.32
N LYS A 390 -1.64 -1.60 28.43
CA LYS A 390 -0.86 -0.62 27.65
C LYS A 390 -0.77 -1.06 26.19
N PRO A 391 -0.78 -0.12 25.22
CA PRO A 391 -0.65 -0.46 23.81
C PRO A 391 0.75 -0.97 23.46
N GLY A 392 0.84 -1.78 22.40
CA GLY A 392 2.08 -2.33 21.86
C GLY A 392 2.58 -3.57 22.62
N GLY A 393 3.84 -3.93 22.35
CA GLY A 393 4.41 -5.21 22.81
C GLY A 393 4.33 -6.27 21.72
N GLU A 394 4.63 -7.52 22.07
CA GLU A 394 4.59 -8.65 21.15
C GLU A 394 3.22 -9.35 21.14
N LEU A 395 2.42 -9.14 22.18
CA LEU A 395 1.12 -9.80 22.31
C LEU A 395 0.01 -9.00 21.63
N ARG A 396 -0.99 -9.73 21.12
CA ARG A 396 -2.29 -9.18 20.72
C ARG A 396 -3.41 -9.89 21.46
N LEU A 397 -4.42 -9.13 21.87
CA LEU A 397 -5.63 -9.64 22.49
C LEU A 397 -6.80 -9.39 21.53
N TYR A 398 -7.28 -10.47 20.93
CA TYR A 398 -8.51 -10.43 20.13
C TYR A 398 -9.71 -10.67 21.04
N ALA A 399 -10.70 -9.79 20.95
CA ALA A 399 -12.05 -10.00 21.48
C ALA A 399 -12.99 -10.13 20.28
N LEU A 400 -13.54 -11.30 20.07
CA LEU A 400 -14.25 -11.65 18.84
C LEU A 400 -15.41 -12.62 19.07
N THR A 401 -16.25 -12.75 18.06
CA THR A 401 -17.29 -13.77 18.02
C THR A 401 -16.86 -14.92 17.12
N VAL A 402 -16.99 -16.13 17.60
CA VAL A 402 -16.77 -17.39 16.88
C VAL A 402 -18.13 -18.06 16.65
N ALA A 403 -18.37 -18.55 15.43
CA ALA A 403 -19.54 -19.36 15.16
C ALA A 403 -19.35 -20.77 15.72
N SER A 404 -20.35 -21.29 16.46
CA SER A 404 -20.34 -22.63 17.02
C SER A 404 -21.65 -23.37 16.73
N ALA A 405 -21.72 -24.67 17.01
CA ALA A 405 -22.92 -25.47 16.86
C ALA A 405 -24.10 -24.94 17.71
N ASN A 406 -23.78 -24.26 18.80
CA ASN A 406 -24.78 -23.68 19.74
C ASN A 406 -25.06 -22.20 19.48
N GLY A 407 -24.59 -21.65 18.34
CA GLY A 407 -24.70 -20.24 17.97
C GLY A 407 -23.39 -19.45 18.19
N ASP A 408 -23.52 -18.15 18.10
CA ASP A 408 -22.39 -17.22 18.19
C ASP A 408 -21.83 -17.18 19.62
N THR A 409 -20.54 -17.45 19.75
CA THR A 409 -19.84 -17.51 21.05
C THR A 409 -18.78 -16.42 21.13
N PRO A 410 -18.93 -15.44 22.03
CA PRO A 410 -17.90 -14.42 22.26
C PRO A 410 -16.68 -15.01 22.98
N MET A 411 -15.46 -14.69 22.46
CA MET A 411 -14.20 -15.20 22.97
C MET A 411 -13.12 -14.13 23.11
N LEU A 412 -12.13 -14.45 23.93
CA LEU A 412 -10.85 -13.75 24.07
C LEU A 412 -9.74 -14.68 23.58
N LEU A 413 -8.95 -14.24 22.64
CA LEU A 413 -7.76 -14.96 22.17
C LEU A 413 -6.52 -14.09 22.45
N LEU A 414 -5.66 -14.56 23.33
CA LEU A 414 -4.34 -13.96 23.51
C LEU A 414 -3.38 -14.67 22.57
N VAL A 415 -2.72 -13.89 21.71
CA VAL A 415 -1.89 -14.44 20.65
C VAL A 415 -0.53 -13.73 20.56
N ARG A 416 0.47 -14.42 20.04
CA ARG A 416 1.77 -13.87 19.67
C ARG A 416 2.07 -14.13 18.20
N PRO A 417 2.89 -13.28 17.53
CA PRO A 417 3.30 -13.54 16.15
C PRO A 417 3.94 -14.93 16.00
N SER A 418 3.56 -15.67 14.97
CA SER A 418 4.18 -16.94 14.61
C SER A 418 5.48 -16.65 13.88
N GLY A 419 6.61 -17.00 14.51
CA GLY A 419 7.95 -16.93 13.89
C GLY A 419 8.61 -15.55 13.94
N LYS A 420 9.71 -15.48 14.65
CA LYS A 420 10.86 -14.63 14.33
C LYS A 420 11.83 -15.43 13.48
#